data_0fa3f0e04386815bd97e701e216af822
#
_entry.id   0fa3f0e04386815bd97e701e216af822
#
_cell.length_a   1.000
_cell.length_b   1.000
_cell.length_c   1.000
_cell.angle_alpha   90.00
_cell.angle_beta   90.00
_cell.angle_gamma   90.00
#
_symmetry.space_group_name_H-M   'P 1'
#
loop_
_entity.id
_entity.type
_entity.pdbx_description
1 polymer ?
#
loop_
_entity_poly.entity_id
_entity_poly.type
_entity_poly.pdbx_seq_one_letter_code
_entity_poly.pdbx_strand_id
1 'polypeptide(L)'
;MIRRRPRSTQSISSAASDVYKRQIHVSAIQRHPDTYEHIRPELVGNRTRVIVSELSGRSNIIFKAREYGVDLESSDSKLDMILERIKKLENEGYQFEGAEASFELLMKKALGTYKKFFELEGFRVVIDKRGDMDSRSEATIKLRVNEKEFHTAAEGKGPVNALDKALRKALIGAYPEIKNFNLTDYKVRVLEGEEGTGSIVRVLIR
;
A
#
# COMPACT_ATOMS: atom_id res chain seq x y z
N MET A 1 -1.28 -38.77 -39.99
CA MET A 1 -0.50 -38.92 -38.72
C MET A 1 0.24 -37.63 -38.45
N ILE A 2 -0.29 -36.79 -37.56
CA ILE A 2 0.32 -35.49 -37.23
C ILE A 2 1.16 -35.71 -35.96
N ARG A 3 2.49 -35.66 -36.11
CA ARG A 3 3.42 -35.73 -34.97
C ARG A 3 3.30 -34.42 -34.14
N ARG A 4 2.78 -34.54 -32.91
CA ARG A 4 2.86 -33.46 -31.92
C ARG A 4 4.33 -33.27 -31.50
N ARG A 5 4.83 -32.04 -31.59
CA ARG A 5 6.14 -31.66 -31.05
C ARG A 5 6.10 -31.82 -29.52
N PRO A 6 7.18 -32.28 -28.88
CA PRO A 6 7.25 -32.33 -27.42
C PRO A 6 7.18 -30.92 -26.86
N ARG A 7 6.34 -30.72 -25.80
CA ARG A 7 6.32 -29.50 -25.01
C ARG A 7 7.70 -29.33 -24.39
N SER A 8 8.33 -28.20 -24.62
CA SER A 8 9.52 -27.78 -23.88
C SER A 8 9.21 -27.80 -22.38
N THR A 9 9.96 -28.58 -21.65
CA THR A 9 9.99 -28.53 -20.17
C THR A 9 10.43 -27.12 -19.79
N GLN A 10 9.49 -26.27 -19.36
CA GLN A 10 9.84 -25.05 -18.66
C GLN A 10 10.59 -25.46 -17.38
N SER A 11 11.86 -25.11 -17.31
CA SER A 11 12.61 -25.23 -16.07
C SER A 11 11.92 -24.42 -15.00
N ILE A 12 11.44 -25.09 -13.95
CA ILE A 12 10.93 -24.42 -12.75
C ILE A 12 12.13 -23.71 -12.15
N SER A 13 12.21 -22.39 -12.39
CA SER A 13 13.19 -21.54 -11.74
C SER A 13 12.89 -21.56 -10.25
N SER A 14 13.86 -21.95 -9.41
CA SER A 14 13.65 -21.92 -7.98
C SER A 14 13.42 -20.48 -7.52
N ALA A 15 12.57 -20.27 -6.50
CA ALA A 15 12.30 -18.95 -5.92
C ALA A 15 13.59 -18.16 -5.60
N ALA A 16 14.64 -18.83 -5.15
CA ALA A 16 15.96 -18.25 -4.92
C ALA A 16 16.60 -17.66 -6.16
N SER A 17 16.45 -18.31 -7.32
CA SER A 17 17.01 -17.84 -8.61
C SER A 17 16.26 -16.59 -9.11
N ASP A 18 14.97 -16.48 -8.85
CA ASP A 18 14.17 -15.32 -9.24
C ASP A 18 14.45 -14.10 -8.37
N VAL A 19 14.70 -14.30 -7.08
CA VAL A 19 15.15 -13.24 -6.15
C VAL A 19 16.48 -12.66 -6.61
N TYR A 20 17.45 -13.52 -6.93
CA TYR A 20 18.77 -13.09 -7.37
C TYR A 20 18.70 -12.31 -8.71
N LYS A 21 17.88 -12.77 -9.66
CA LYS A 21 17.67 -12.07 -10.93
C LYS A 21 17.08 -10.67 -10.71
N ARG A 22 16.05 -10.53 -9.86
CA ARG A 22 15.43 -9.22 -9.58
C ARG A 22 16.41 -8.21 -8.97
N GLN A 23 17.29 -8.64 -8.07
CA GLN A 23 18.31 -7.79 -7.46
C GLN A 23 19.34 -7.29 -8.49
N ILE A 24 19.76 -8.16 -9.42
CA ILE A 24 20.70 -7.80 -10.50
C ILE A 24 20.05 -6.77 -11.43
N HIS A 25 18.76 -6.94 -11.77
CA HIS A 25 18.06 -6.03 -12.68
C HIS A 25 18.02 -4.60 -12.12
N VAL A 26 17.63 -4.42 -10.85
CA VAL A 26 17.59 -3.09 -10.25
C VAL A 26 18.97 -2.45 -10.17
N SER A 27 20.00 -3.21 -9.79
CA SER A 27 21.37 -2.72 -9.74
C SER A 27 21.92 -2.35 -11.13
N ALA A 28 21.51 -3.08 -12.18
CA ALA A 28 21.91 -2.78 -13.54
C ALA A 28 21.21 -1.53 -14.07
N ILE A 29 19.92 -1.36 -13.83
CA ILE A 29 19.17 -0.14 -14.18
C ILE A 29 19.76 1.09 -13.49
N GLN A 30 20.18 0.97 -12.24
CA GLN A 30 20.82 2.07 -11.49
C GLN A 30 22.14 2.51 -12.09
N ARG A 31 22.91 1.58 -12.68
CA ARG A 31 24.21 1.87 -13.30
C ARG A 31 24.09 2.32 -14.76
N HIS A 32 23.24 1.65 -15.51
CA HIS A 32 23.00 1.91 -16.92
C HIS A 32 21.53 1.61 -17.26
N PRO A 33 20.63 2.60 -17.24
CA PRO A 33 19.20 2.42 -17.56
C PRO A 33 18.97 1.72 -18.90
N ASP A 34 19.75 2.06 -19.93
CA ASP A 34 19.65 1.50 -21.29
C ASP A 34 19.87 -0.02 -21.35
N THR A 35 20.35 -0.66 -20.26
CA THR A 35 20.57 -2.11 -20.21
C THR A 35 19.25 -2.90 -20.26
N TYR A 36 18.17 -2.32 -19.74
CA TYR A 36 16.85 -2.98 -19.63
C TYR A 36 15.72 -2.14 -20.21
N GLU A 37 15.96 -0.86 -20.48
CA GLU A 37 14.97 0.04 -21.04
C GLU A 37 15.26 0.25 -22.53
N HIS A 38 14.48 -0.38 -23.40
CA HIS A 38 14.61 -0.22 -24.86
C HIS A 38 14.28 1.19 -25.33
N ILE A 39 13.46 1.92 -24.58
CA ILE A 39 13.06 3.31 -24.79
C ILE A 39 13.02 3.98 -23.43
N ARG A 40 13.53 5.19 -23.33
CA ARG A 40 13.44 5.98 -22.10
C ARG A 40 11.97 6.20 -21.73
N PRO A 41 11.53 5.81 -20.53
CA PRO A 41 10.12 5.90 -20.14
C PRO A 41 9.54 7.31 -20.25
N GLU A 42 10.37 8.35 -20.00
CA GLU A 42 9.97 9.74 -20.05
C GLU A 42 9.54 10.17 -21.46
N LEU A 43 10.12 9.58 -22.51
CA LEU A 43 9.76 9.90 -23.90
C LEU A 43 8.34 9.46 -24.27
N VAL A 44 7.78 8.53 -23.50
CA VAL A 44 6.41 8.01 -23.70
C VAL A 44 5.48 8.40 -22.53
N GLY A 45 5.88 9.39 -21.73
CA GLY A 45 5.08 9.89 -20.60
C GLY A 45 5.01 8.94 -19.39
N ASN A 46 5.92 7.98 -19.30
CA ASN A 46 6.05 7.03 -18.21
C ASN A 46 7.25 7.36 -17.32
N ARG A 47 7.44 6.56 -16.29
CA ARG A 47 8.61 6.59 -15.40
C ARG A 47 8.98 5.17 -14.98
N THR A 48 10.27 4.92 -14.76
CA THR A 48 10.75 3.68 -14.17
C THR A 48 10.16 3.48 -12.79
N ARG A 49 9.57 2.31 -12.53
CA ARG A 49 9.03 1.93 -11.22
C ARG A 49 9.75 0.72 -10.68
N VAL A 50 10.33 0.86 -9.51
CA VAL A 50 10.91 -0.26 -8.76
C VAL A 50 9.87 -0.76 -7.76
N ILE A 51 9.52 -2.04 -7.90
CA ILE A 51 8.56 -2.71 -7.01
C ILE A 51 9.30 -3.15 -5.75
N VAL A 52 8.69 -2.90 -4.60
CA VAL A 52 9.18 -3.35 -3.29
C VAL A 52 8.29 -4.50 -2.79
N SER A 53 8.92 -5.59 -2.39
CA SER A 53 8.28 -6.76 -1.79
C SER A 53 9.23 -7.41 -0.78
N GLU A 54 8.81 -8.44 -0.06
CA GLU A 54 9.66 -9.24 0.86
C GLU A 54 10.94 -9.76 0.19
N LEU A 55 10.87 -10.00 -1.12
CA LEU A 55 11.98 -10.45 -1.94
C LEU A 55 12.90 -9.30 -2.40
N SER A 56 12.58 -8.07 -2.03
CA SER A 56 13.38 -6.90 -2.38
C SER A 56 14.68 -6.88 -1.57
N GLY A 57 15.80 -6.75 -2.28
CA GLY A 57 17.10 -6.56 -1.65
C GLY A 57 17.27 -5.13 -1.10
N ARG A 58 18.35 -4.93 -0.35
CA ARG A 58 18.74 -3.63 0.21
C ARG A 58 18.76 -2.52 -0.84
N SER A 59 19.25 -2.82 -2.05
CA SER A 59 19.34 -1.86 -3.16
C SER A 59 17.98 -1.27 -3.57
N ASN A 60 16.91 -2.07 -3.55
CA ASN A 60 15.58 -1.62 -3.89
C ASN A 60 15.02 -0.63 -2.86
N ILE A 61 15.29 -0.90 -1.57
CA ILE A 61 14.86 -0.02 -0.48
C ILE A 61 15.64 1.29 -0.51
N ILE A 62 16.95 1.24 -0.74
CA ILE A 62 17.79 2.44 -0.90
C ILE A 62 17.30 3.29 -2.08
N PHE A 63 16.99 2.65 -3.20
CA PHE A 63 16.45 3.34 -4.37
C PHE A 63 15.14 4.06 -4.02
N LYS A 64 14.19 3.35 -3.42
CA LYS A 64 12.91 3.93 -2.99
C LYS A 64 13.07 5.00 -1.91
N ALA A 65 14.00 4.85 -0.98
CA ALA A 65 14.30 5.85 0.02
C ALA A 65 14.72 7.18 -0.62
N ARG A 66 15.59 7.11 -1.64
CA ARG A 66 16.02 8.30 -2.40
C ARG A 66 14.87 8.97 -3.16
N GLU A 67 13.93 8.19 -3.72
CA GLU A 67 12.70 8.74 -4.32
C GLU A 67 11.90 9.59 -3.33
N TYR A 68 11.94 9.25 -2.04
CA TYR A 68 11.27 9.99 -0.95
C TYR A 68 12.16 11.02 -0.25
N GLY A 69 13.33 11.33 -0.85
CA GLY A 69 14.26 12.31 -0.30
C GLY A 69 15.02 11.85 0.93
N VAL A 70 15.11 10.53 1.14
CA VAL A 70 15.85 9.93 2.24
C VAL A 70 17.11 9.26 1.71
N ASP A 71 18.27 9.69 2.19
CA ASP A 71 19.55 9.06 1.86
C ASP A 71 19.86 7.98 2.90
N LEU A 72 19.89 6.72 2.44
CA LEU A 72 20.25 5.56 3.22
C LEU A 72 21.48 4.88 2.61
N GLU A 73 22.45 4.57 3.44
CA GLU A 73 23.61 3.78 3.03
C GLU A 73 23.36 2.27 3.21
N SER A 74 24.07 1.46 2.43
CA SER A 74 23.93 0.00 2.47
C SER A 74 24.33 -0.62 3.83
N SER A 75 25.12 0.10 4.63
CA SER A 75 25.58 -0.27 5.97
C SER A 75 24.69 0.23 7.10
N ASP A 76 23.63 0.97 6.80
CA ASP A 76 22.76 1.56 7.82
C ASP A 76 21.91 0.47 8.50
N SER A 77 22.01 0.37 9.84
CA SER A 77 21.21 -0.54 10.65
C SER A 77 19.69 -0.30 10.52
N LYS A 78 19.28 0.92 10.16
CA LYS A 78 17.89 1.25 9.89
C LYS A 78 17.36 0.51 8.67
N LEU A 79 18.23 0.21 7.70
CA LEU A 79 17.85 -0.56 6.51
C LEU A 79 17.42 -1.98 6.87
N ASP A 80 18.15 -2.62 7.78
CA ASP A 80 17.82 -3.97 8.25
C ASP A 80 16.50 -3.98 9.03
N MET A 81 16.27 -2.99 9.88
CA MET A 81 15.00 -2.81 10.58
C MET A 81 13.81 -2.64 9.61
N ILE A 82 14.00 -1.88 8.54
CA ILE A 82 12.97 -1.68 7.51
C ILE A 82 12.68 -3.00 6.78
N LEU A 83 13.73 -3.74 6.39
CA LEU A 83 13.59 -5.03 5.73
C LEU A 83 12.84 -6.05 6.59
N GLU A 84 13.22 -6.17 7.86
CA GLU A 84 12.54 -7.05 8.81
C GLU A 84 11.07 -6.66 8.98
N ARG A 85 10.81 -5.36 9.08
CA ARG A 85 9.44 -4.86 9.23
C ARG A 85 8.58 -5.13 8.00
N ILE A 86 9.14 -4.99 6.79
CA ILE A 86 8.45 -5.34 5.54
C ILE A 86 8.09 -6.83 5.55
N LYS A 87 9.07 -7.72 5.79
CA LYS A 87 8.85 -9.16 5.84
C LYS A 87 7.76 -9.54 6.84
N LYS A 88 7.82 -8.97 8.05
CA LYS A 88 6.81 -9.21 9.07
C LYS A 88 5.42 -8.81 8.62
N LEU A 89 5.27 -7.61 8.06
CA LEU A 89 3.98 -7.11 7.58
C LEU A 89 3.45 -7.91 6.39
N GLU A 90 4.31 -8.32 5.46
CA GLU A 90 3.88 -9.16 4.32
C GLU A 90 3.43 -10.56 4.79
N ASN A 91 4.08 -11.14 5.79
CA ASN A 91 3.62 -12.37 6.45
C ASN A 91 2.28 -12.19 7.16
N GLU A 92 2.00 -11.01 7.69
CA GLU A 92 0.69 -10.64 8.26
C GLU A 92 -0.36 -10.34 7.18
N GLY A 93 0.00 -10.46 5.89
CA GLY A 93 -0.92 -10.28 4.75
C GLY A 93 -0.90 -8.88 4.12
N TYR A 94 -0.06 -7.97 4.54
CA TYR A 94 0.13 -6.69 3.84
C TYR A 94 0.74 -6.89 2.45
N GLN A 95 0.56 -5.91 1.59
CA GLN A 95 1.17 -5.89 0.27
C GLN A 95 1.69 -4.49 -0.03
N PHE A 96 2.98 -4.40 -0.33
CA PHE A 96 3.61 -3.13 -0.70
C PHE A 96 3.71 -2.93 -2.20
N GLU A 97 3.57 -4.01 -2.98
CA GLU A 97 3.48 -3.92 -4.43
C GLU A 97 2.21 -3.15 -4.84
N GLY A 98 2.40 -2.00 -5.47
CA GLY A 98 1.30 -1.09 -5.83
C GLY A 98 0.70 -0.28 -4.68
N ALA A 99 1.27 -0.38 -3.46
CA ALA A 99 0.89 0.41 -2.28
C ALA A 99 2.03 1.35 -1.85
N GLU A 100 2.49 2.18 -2.78
CA GLU A 100 3.65 3.08 -2.63
C GLU A 100 3.52 4.00 -1.41
N ALA A 101 2.33 4.56 -1.17
CA ALA A 101 2.09 5.41 0.00
C ALA A 101 2.22 4.66 1.33
N SER A 102 1.81 3.39 1.39
CA SER A 102 1.98 2.55 2.58
C SER A 102 3.46 2.28 2.86
N PHE A 103 4.23 2.05 1.80
CA PHE A 103 5.67 1.89 1.92
C PHE A 103 6.35 3.19 2.38
N GLU A 104 5.98 4.34 1.81
CA GLU A 104 6.48 5.66 2.23
C GLU A 104 6.20 5.92 3.71
N LEU A 105 4.98 5.63 4.18
CA LEU A 105 4.62 5.76 5.59
C LEU A 105 5.43 4.83 6.49
N LEU A 106 5.70 3.59 6.05
CA LEU A 106 6.56 2.66 6.76
C LEU A 106 7.97 3.21 6.91
N MET A 107 8.54 3.73 5.82
CA MET A 107 9.85 4.38 5.82
C MET A 107 9.90 5.55 6.80
N LYS A 108 8.95 6.48 6.71
CA LYS A 108 8.87 7.64 7.60
C LYS A 108 8.77 7.24 9.08
N LYS A 109 8.01 6.17 9.39
CA LYS A 109 7.91 5.63 10.75
C LYS A 109 9.23 5.05 11.24
N ALA A 110 9.91 4.25 10.41
CA ALA A 110 11.20 3.64 10.76
C ALA A 110 12.31 4.68 10.97
N LEU A 111 12.24 5.79 10.22
CA LEU A 111 13.22 6.89 10.31
C LEU A 111 12.89 7.92 11.39
N GLY A 112 11.73 7.81 12.05
CA GLY A 112 11.30 8.78 13.05
C GLY A 112 10.83 10.12 12.48
N THR A 113 10.62 10.22 11.17
CA THR A 113 10.17 11.43 10.47
C THR A 113 8.66 11.45 10.23
N TYR A 114 7.96 10.41 10.68
CA TYR A 114 6.50 10.32 10.56
C TYR A 114 5.79 11.38 11.40
N LYS A 115 4.97 12.19 10.73
CA LYS A 115 4.10 13.16 11.40
C LYS A 115 2.68 12.59 11.52
N LYS A 116 2.18 12.49 12.74
CA LYS A 116 0.79 12.12 13.00
C LYS A 116 -0.09 13.37 12.81
N PHE A 117 -1.02 13.32 11.88
CA PHE A 117 -1.90 14.45 11.57
C PHE A 117 -3.12 14.51 12.48
N PHE A 118 -3.60 13.36 12.94
CA PHE A 118 -4.71 13.26 13.89
C PHE A 118 -4.57 11.99 14.71
N GLU A 119 -5.27 11.93 15.81
CA GLU A 119 -5.39 10.76 16.67
C GLU A 119 -6.82 10.24 16.61
N LEU A 120 -7.01 9.01 16.12
CA LEU A 120 -8.30 8.34 16.13
C LEU A 120 -8.56 7.78 17.53
N GLU A 121 -9.59 8.27 18.23
CA GLU A 121 -10.00 7.76 19.54
C GLU A 121 -11.00 6.60 19.39
N GLY A 122 -11.87 6.65 18.38
CA GLY A 122 -12.81 5.59 18.10
C GLY A 122 -13.76 5.91 16.98
N PHE A 123 -14.46 4.89 16.52
CA PHE A 123 -15.54 5.03 15.55
C PHE A 123 -16.62 3.97 15.76
N ARG A 124 -17.81 4.28 15.31
CA ARG A 124 -18.96 3.38 15.28
C ARG A 124 -19.65 3.48 13.93
N VAL A 125 -20.07 2.34 13.38
CA VAL A 125 -20.90 2.30 12.19
C VAL A 125 -22.18 1.52 12.50
N VAL A 126 -23.31 2.10 12.12
CA VAL A 126 -24.62 1.47 12.24
C VAL A 126 -25.17 1.31 10.82
N ILE A 127 -25.63 0.10 10.51
CA ILE A 127 -26.32 -0.21 9.26
C ILE A 127 -27.74 -0.56 9.61
N ASP A 128 -28.69 0.22 9.09
CA ASP A 128 -30.12 0.01 9.29
C ASP A 128 -30.78 -0.41 7.98
N LYS A 129 -31.51 -1.50 7.99
CA LYS A 129 -32.29 -2.03 6.87
C LYS A 129 -33.72 -2.27 7.35
N ARG A 130 -34.67 -1.56 6.79
CA ARG A 130 -36.10 -1.69 7.15
C ARG A 130 -36.93 -2.13 5.93
N GLY A 131 -37.43 -3.34 6.00
CA GLY A 131 -38.26 -3.92 4.92
C GLY A 131 -37.55 -3.85 3.58
N ASP A 132 -38.26 -3.34 2.55
CA ASP A 132 -37.76 -3.20 1.19
C ASP A 132 -37.02 -1.88 0.92
N MET A 133 -36.88 -1.01 1.93
CA MET A 133 -36.12 0.23 1.78
C MET A 133 -34.63 -0.06 1.60
N ASP A 134 -33.91 0.84 0.94
CA ASP A 134 -32.45 0.77 0.84
C ASP A 134 -31.81 0.81 2.22
N SER A 135 -30.72 0.05 2.39
CA SER A 135 -29.95 0.09 3.63
C SER A 135 -29.30 1.46 3.80
N ARG A 136 -29.40 2.01 5.00
CA ARG A 136 -28.73 3.26 5.39
C ARG A 136 -27.56 2.93 6.28
N SER A 137 -26.47 3.61 6.08
CA SER A 137 -25.28 3.51 6.95
C SER A 137 -25.02 4.86 7.58
N GLU A 138 -24.89 4.87 8.89
CA GLU A 138 -24.45 6.02 9.66
C GLU A 138 -23.11 5.69 10.31
N ALA A 139 -22.17 6.61 10.28
CA ALA A 139 -20.91 6.50 10.99
C ALA A 139 -20.71 7.69 11.92
N THR A 140 -20.26 7.37 13.13
CA THR A 140 -19.80 8.36 14.11
C THR A 140 -18.33 8.16 14.33
N ILE A 141 -17.55 9.24 14.34
CA ILE A 141 -16.10 9.22 14.52
C ILE A 141 -15.71 10.19 15.63
N LYS A 142 -14.79 9.75 16.48
CA LYS A 142 -14.17 10.59 17.52
C LYS A 142 -12.66 10.62 17.28
N LEU A 143 -12.12 11.81 17.11
CA LEU A 143 -10.70 12.01 16.86
C LEU A 143 -10.19 13.32 17.43
N ARG A 144 -8.87 13.43 17.56
CA ARG A 144 -8.18 14.63 18.03
C ARG A 144 -7.23 15.16 16.97
N VAL A 145 -7.31 16.47 16.72
CA VAL A 145 -6.43 17.21 15.82
C VAL A 145 -5.88 18.41 16.58
N ASN A 146 -4.55 18.53 16.67
CA ASN A 146 -3.90 19.64 17.39
C ASN A 146 -4.54 19.89 18.77
N GLU A 147 -4.67 18.83 19.58
CA GLU A 147 -5.26 18.85 20.94
C GLU A 147 -6.77 19.14 20.99
N LYS A 148 -7.40 19.49 19.87
CA LYS A 148 -8.83 19.72 19.81
C LYS A 148 -9.56 18.41 19.46
N GLU A 149 -10.55 18.06 20.26
CA GLU A 149 -11.41 16.91 20.04
C GLU A 149 -12.52 17.23 19.04
N PHE A 150 -12.77 16.28 18.14
CA PHE A 150 -13.86 16.31 17.17
C PHE A 150 -14.69 15.04 17.31
N HIS A 151 -15.99 15.22 17.43
CA HIS A 151 -16.96 14.14 17.42
C HIS A 151 -17.97 14.43 16.33
N THR A 152 -17.92 13.68 15.24
CA THR A 152 -18.71 13.94 14.04
C THR A 152 -19.45 12.70 13.60
N ALA A 153 -20.62 12.90 13.00
CA ALA A 153 -21.41 11.84 12.39
C ALA A 153 -21.80 12.20 10.96
N ALA A 154 -21.97 11.18 10.12
CA ALA A 154 -22.45 11.33 8.77
C ALA A 154 -23.17 10.09 8.27
N GLU A 155 -24.14 10.27 7.38
CA GLU A 155 -24.78 9.19 6.65
C GLU A 155 -24.12 8.95 5.30
N GLY A 156 -24.13 7.70 4.84
CA GLY A 156 -23.57 7.28 3.56
C GLY A 156 -24.37 6.17 2.91
N LYS A 157 -24.05 5.91 1.63
CA LYS A 157 -24.63 4.80 0.85
C LYS A 157 -24.15 3.42 1.31
N GLY A 158 -23.13 3.39 2.18
CA GLY A 158 -22.55 2.19 2.76
C GLY A 158 -21.56 2.58 3.87
N PRO A 159 -21.07 1.60 4.65
CA PRO A 159 -20.26 1.85 5.85
C PRO A 159 -18.99 2.66 5.57
N VAL A 160 -18.29 2.33 4.49
CA VAL A 160 -17.05 3.04 4.11
C VAL A 160 -17.35 4.49 3.72
N ASN A 161 -18.42 4.72 2.95
CA ASN A 161 -18.81 6.07 2.55
C ASN A 161 -19.28 6.93 3.74
N ALA A 162 -19.98 6.33 4.70
CA ALA A 162 -20.39 7.02 5.92
C ALA A 162 -19.18 7.42 6.77
N LEU A 163 -18.21 6.49 6.96
CA LEU A 163 -16.96 6.75 7.67
C LEU A 163 -16.11 7.83 6.99
N ASP A 164 -15.95 7.77 5.67
CA ASP A 164 -15.20 8.78 4.91
C ASP A 164 -15.80 10.18 5.09
N LYS A 165 -17.13 10.29 4.98
CA LYS A 165 -17.83 11.56 5.19
C LYS A 165 -17.66 12.09 6.62
N ALA A 166 -17.78 11.23 7.63
CA ALA A 166 -17.61 11.62 9.04
C ALA A 166 -16.18 12.08 9.31
N LEU A 167 -15.19 11.35 8.75
CA LEU A 167 -13.77 11.70 8.86
C LEU A 167 -13.46 13.04 8.19
N ARG A 168 -13.91 13.24 6.97
CA ARG A 168 -13.73 14.51 6.23
C ARG A 168 -14.36 15.68 6.96
N LYS A 169 -15.57 15.50 7.52
CA LYS A 169 -16.25 16.53 8.32
C LYS A 169 -15.41 16.96 9.53
N ALA A 170 -14.72 16.03 10.18
CA ALA A 170 -13.85 16.32 11.30
C ALA A 170 -12.53 17.00 10.88
N LEU A 171 -11.95 16.60 9.76
CA LEU A 171 -10.61 17.03 9.36
C LEU A 171 -10.58 18.28 8.51
N ILE A 172 -11.65 18.62 7.81
CA ILE A 172 -11.67 19.67 6.78
C ILE A 172 -11.33 21.07 7.32
N GLY A 173 -11.63 21.32 8.58
CA GLY A 173 -11.29 22.57 9.25
C GLY A 173 -9.80 22.76 9.52
N ALA A 174 -9.09 21.65 9.74
CA ALA A 174 -7.64 21.65 9.98
C ALA A 174 -6.83 21.38 8.72
N TYR A 175 -7.40 20.63 7.79
CA TYR A 175 -6.75 20.17 6.55
C TYR A 175 -7.69 20.37 5.35
N PRO A 176 -7.84 21.61 4.82
CA PRO A 176 -8.77 21.91 3.71
C PRO A 176 -8.48 21.09 2.45
N GLU A 177 -7.23 20.70 2.23
CA GLU A 177 -6.76 19.95 1.06
C GLU A 177 -7.43 18.57 0.94
N ILE A 178 -7.99 18.04 2.03
CA ILE A 178 -8.69 16.74 2.02
C ILE A 178 -9.89 16.73 1.05
N LYS A 179 -10.40 17.90 0.68
CA LYS A 179 -11.47 18.04 -0.35
C LYS A 179 -11.03 17.49 -1.71
N ASN A 180 -9.74 17.57 -2.00
CA ASN A 180 -9.17 17.18 -3.30
C ASN A 180 -8.88 15.69 -3.38
N PHE A 181 -8.95 14.95 -2.27
CA PHE A 181 -8.74 13.51 -2.26
C PHE A 181 -10.02 12.78 -2.68
N ASN A 182 -9.92 11.99 -3.72
CA ASN A 182 -11.00 11.16 -4.22
C ASN A 182 -10.56 9.71 -4.26
N LEU A 183 -11.43 8.82 -3.81
CA LEU A 183 -11.21 7.38 -3.93
C LEU A 183 -11.37 6.98 -5.40
N THR A 184 -10.31 6.52 -6.02
CA THR A 184 -10.29 6.08 -7.42
C THR A 184 -10.30 4.57 -7.59
N ASP A 185 -9.81 3.84 -6.59
CA ASP A 185 -9.81 2.38 -6.61
C ASP A 185 -9.97 1.82 -5.18
N TYR A 186 -10.76 0.76 -5.05
CA TYR A 186 -11.03 0.08 -3.78
C TYR A 186 -11.14 -1.41 -4.03
N LYS A 187 -10.13 -2.15 -3.62
CA LYS A 187 -10.05 -3.60 -3.80
C LYS A 187 -9.99 -4.31 -2.46
N VAL A 188 -10.86 -5.29 -2.29
CA VAL A 188 -10.87 -6.17 -1.13
C VAL A 188 -10.54 -7.58 -1.58
N ARG A 189 -9.58 -8.21 -0.92
CA ARG A 189 -9.19 -9.60 -1.17
C ARG A 189 -9.17 -10.37 0.14
N VAL A 190 -9.84 -11.50 0.17
CA VAL A 190 -9.74 -12.46 1.27
C VAL A 190 -8.33 -13.03 1.25
N LEU A 191 -7.64 -12.94 2.39
CA LEU A 191 -6.42 -13.68 2.65
C LEU A 191 -6.85 -15.05 3.20
N GLU A 192 -6.09 -16.07 3.07
CA GLU A 192 -6.31 -17.45 3.48
C GLU A 192 -7.61 -17.68 4.29
N GLY A 193 -8.60 -18.33 3.67
CA GLY A 193 -9.95 -18.35 4.20
C GLY A 193 -10.45 -19.75 4.50
N GLU A 194 -9.99 -20.35 5.61
CA GLU A 194 -10.72 -21.48 6.19
C GLU A 194 -11.92 -21.01 7.06
N GLU A 195 -11.93 -19.74 7.47
CA GLU A 195 -12.93 -19.17 8.39
C GLU A 195 -14.17 -18.58 7.71
N GLY A 196 -14.33 -18.74 6.38
CA GLY A 196 -15.48 -18.22 5.65
C GLY A 196 -15.65 -16.69 5.81
N THR A 197 -16.76 -16.25 6.38
CA THR A 197 -17.06 -14.81 6.59
C THR A 197 -16.21 -14.15 7.68
N GLY A 198 -15.53 -14.94 8.53
CA GLY A 198 -14.58 -14.45 9.54
C GLY A 198 -13.17 -14.23 9.02
N SER A 199 -12.90 -14.57 7.75
CA SER A 199 -11.56 -14.47 7.16
C SER A 199 -10.99 -13.06 7.18
N ILE A 200 -9.68 -12.97 7.39
CA ILE A 200 -8.94 -11.70 7.27
C ILE A 200 -8.98 -11.22 5.82
N VAL A 201 -9.21 -9.95 5.64
CA VAL A 201 -9.23 -9.32 4.31
C VAL A 201 -8.11 -8.28 4.18
N ARG A 202 -7.52 -8.23 2.99
CA ARG A 202 -6.63 -7.13 2.59
C ARG A 202 -7.44 -6.11 1.81
N VAL A 203 -7.31 -4.85 2.19
CA VAL A 203 -7.94 -3.73 1.49
C VAL A 203 -6.84 -2.87 0.87
N LEU A 204 -6.93 -2.63 -0.43
CA LEU A 204 -6.10 -1.69 -1.17
C LEU A 204 -6.98 -0.51 -1.61
N ILE A 205 -6.54 0.70 -1.30
CA ILE A 205 -7.23 1.94 -1.66
C ILE A 205 -6.29 2.86 -2.45
N ARG A 206 -6.85 3.52 -3.44
CA ARG A 206 -6.13 4.53 -4.25
C ARG A 206 -6.96 5.79 -4.38
#